data_fa0dc369f711937bbbd4623d1a2828d1
#
_entry.id   fa0dc369f711937bbbd4623d1a2828d1
#
_cell.length_a   1.000
_cell.length_b   1.000
_cell.length_c   1.000
_cell.angle_alpha   90.00
_cell.angle_beta   90.00
_cell.angle_gamma   90.00
#
_symmetry.space_group_name_H-M   'P 1'
#
loop_
_entity.id
_entity.type
_entity.pdbx_description
1 polymer ?
#
loop_
_entity_poly.entity_id
_entity_poly.type
_entity_poly.pdbx_seq_one_letter_code
_entity_poly.pdbx_strand_id
1 'polypeptide(L)'
;MKKAMVERLKTAYGMDWFPEDGSSYPIRVALLKDQVTIGLDTTGISLHKRGYRKLTAKAPITETLAAALLMLTPWKKDRILADPFCGSGTFAIEAALMAASMAPGLKRSFQAQQWGNLVPGSCWKDAREEAQDLICLPKNPQIWASDIDGAMIQAARENARLAGVDQLIHFRRQDVAEFTHPGQYGFLVTNPPYGERLEEKENLPGLYKALGEDRKSVV
;
A
#
# COMPACT_ATOMS: atom_id res chain seq x y z
N MET A 1 -31.04 -9.21 7.99
CA MET A 1 -30.02 -10.27 8.06
C MET A 1 -29.56 -10.56 9.49
N LYS A 2 -29.00 -9.60 10.27
CA LYS A 2 -28.53 -9.85 11.65
C LYS A 2 -29.58 -10.59 12.50
N LYS A 3 -30.85 -10.10 12.55
CA LYS A 3 -31.92 -10.73 13.32
C LYS A 3 -32.15 -12.19 12.90
N ALA A 4 -32.22 -12.48 11.60
CA ALA A 4 -32.47 -13.86 11.12
C ALA A 4 -31.32 -14.82 11.51
N MET A 5 -30.08 -14.36 11.48
CA MET A 5 -28.92 -15.15 11.92
C MET A 5 -29.01 -15.42 13.43
N VAL A 6 -29.30 -14.41 14.23
CA VAL A 6 -29.40 -14.56 15.69
C VAL A 6 -30.55 -15.54 16.06
N GLU A 7 -31.71 -15.42 15.45
CA GLU A 7 -32.85 -16.33 15.72
C GLU A 7 -32.49 -17.79 15.29
N ARG A 8 -31.79 -17.95 14.19
CA ARG A 8 -31.33 -19.29 13.76
C ARG A 8 -30.29 -19.88 14.73
N LEU A 9 -29.35 -19.06 15.21
CA LEU A 9 -28.35 -19.49 16.20
C LEU A 9 -29.00 -19.84 17.52
N LYS A 10 -29.98 -19.05 18.03
CA LYS A 10 -30.75 -19.38 19.23
C LYS A 10 -31.39 -20.75 19.11
N THR A 11 -32.06 -21.00 17.99
CA THR A 11 -32.67 -22.32 17.74
C THR A 11 -31.65 -23.44 17.65
N ALA A 12 -30.53 -23.22 16.99
CA ALA A 12 -29.52 -24.25 16.77
C ALA A 12 -28.77 -24.64 18.06
N TYR A 13 -28.51 -23.68 18.92
CA TYR A 13 -27.75 -23.87 20.16
C TYR A 13 -28.60 -23.94 21.44
N GLY A 14 -29.92 -23.76 21.36
CA GLY A 14 -30.80 -23.76 22.49
C GLY A 14 -30.50 -22.63 23.50
N MET A 15 -30.03 -21.48 23.03
CA MET A 15 -29.60 -20.34 23.85
C MET A 15 -30.41 -19.10 23.48
N ASP A 16 -30.91 -18.38 24.48
CA ASP A 16 -31.61 -17.10 24.25
C ASP A 16 -30.66 -15.90 24.18
N TRP A 17 -29.49 -16.04 24.75
CA TRP A 17 -28.45 -15.00 24.81
C TRP A 17 -27.07 -15.54 24.47
N PHE A 18 -26.30 -14.77 23.70
CA PHE A 18 -24.91 -15.08 23.37
C PHE A 18 -23.99 -14.08 24.07
N PRO A 19 -22.98 -14.54 24.86
CA PRO A 19 -21.97 -13.66 25.43
C PRO A 19 -21.23 -12.86 24.37
N GLU A 20 -20.91 -11.59 24.66
CA GLU A 20 -20.15 -10.71 23.77
C GLU A 20 -18.69 -10.50 24.26
N ASP A 21 -18.20 -11.39 25.11
CA ASP A 21 -16.90 -11.34 25.78
C ASP A 21 -15.78 -12.13 25.06
N GLY A 22 -16.12 -12.81 23.99
CA GLY A 22 -15.19 -13.65 23.23
C GLY A 22 -14.58 -12.96 22.00
N SER A 23 -13.89 -13.77 21.18
CA SER A 23 -13.31 -13.33 19.91
C SER A 23 -14.41 -12.89 18.94
N SER A 24 -14.19 -11.76 18.25
CA SER A 24 -15.12 -11.26 17.23
C SER A 24 -14.89 -11.96 15.89
N TYR A 25 -15.99 -12.41 15.27
CA TYR A 25 -16.01 -13.08 13.95
C TYR A 25 -16.86 -12.25 12.97
N PRO A 26 -16.30 -11.21 12.34
CA PRO A 26 -17.05 -10.33 11.45
C PRO A 26 -17.49 -11.06 10.19
N ILE A 27 -18.81 -11.12 9.97
CA ILE A 27 -19.39 -11.72 8.77
C ILE A 27 -19.78 -10.61 7.80
N ARG A 28 -19.25 -10.69 6.58
CA ARG A 28 -19.62 -9.82 5.47
C ARG A 28 -20.63 -10.51 4.56
N VAL A 29 -21.70 -9.83 4.25
CA VAL A 29 -22.70 -10.30 3.30
C VAL A 29 -22.81 -9.29 2.17
N ALA A 30 -22.53 -9.71 0.96
CA ALA A 30 -22.68 -8.91 -0.24
C ALA A 30 -23.75 -9.51 -1.14
N LEU A 31 -24.61 -8.66 -1.71
CA LEU A 31 -25.61 -9.03 -2.71
C LEU A 31 -25.27 -8.28 -4.01
N LEU A 32 -24.97 -9.00 -5.07
CA LEU A 32 -24.68 -8.43 -6.38
C LEU A 32 -25.31 -9.32 -7.46
N LYS A 33 -26.12 -8.74 -8.34
CA LYS A 33 -26.77 -9.45 -9.46
C LYS A 33 -27.45 -10.75 -9.00
N ASP A 34 -28.28 -10.67 -7.97
CA ASP A 34 -29.00 -11.78 -7.35
C ASP A 34 -28.13 -12.90 -6.75
N GLN A 35 -26.81 -12.68 -6.68
CA GLN A 35 -25.88 -13.59 -6.01
C GLN A 35 -25.53 -13.05 -4.62
N VAL A 36 -25.68 -13.91 -3.61
CA VAL A 36 -25.28 -13.62 -2.23
C VAL A 36 -23.92 -14.24 -1.95
N THR A 37 -22.96 -13.41 -1.57
CA THR A 37 -21.65 -13.86 -1.07
C THR A 37 -21.61 -13.65 0.44
N ILE A 38 -21.31 -14.72 1.18
CA ILE A 38 -21.11 -14.66 2.63
C ILE A 38 -19.62 -14.98 2.89
N GLY A 39 -18.94 -14.05 3.55
CA GLY A 39 -17.52 -14.18 3.89
C GLY A 39 -17.25 -13.91 5.36
N LEU A 40 -16.25 -14.57 5.91
CA LEU A 40 -15.70 -14.29 7.22
C LEU A 40 -14.51 -13.33 7.06
N ASP A 41 -14.55 -12.16 7.70
CA ASP A 41 -13.47 -11.18 7.61
C ASP A 41 -12.32 -11.56 8.55
N THR A 42 -11.28 -12.15 8.00
CA THR A 42 -10.06 -12.56 8.73
C THR A 42 -9.08 -11.40 8.93
N THR A 43 -9.28 -10.31 8.21
CA THR A 43 -8.34 -9.19 8.09
C THR A 43 -8.47 -8.18 9.22
N GLY A 44 -9.69 -7.76 9.55
CA GLY A 44 -9.99 -6.67 10.46
C GLY A 44 -9.71 -5.30 9.83
N ILE A 45 -8.65 -4.62 10.26
CA ILE A 45 -8.24 -3.34 9.66
C ILE A 45 -7.88 -3.57 8.19
N SER A 46 -8.38 -2.71 7.28
CA SER A 46 -8.18 -2.82 5.84
C SER A 46 -6.71 -3.00 5.45
N LEU A 47 -6.44 -3.88 4.47
CA LEU A 47 -5.07 -4.29 4.06
C LEU A 47 -4.18 -3.14 3.57
N HIS A 48 -4.76 -2.07 3.02
CA HIS A 48 -3.98 -0.90 2.62
C HIS A 48 -3.33 -0.20 3.82
N LYS A 49 -3.88 -0.31 5.04
CA LYS A 49 -3.27 0.26 6.24
C LYS A 49 -2.10 -0.61 6.70
N ARG A 50 -0.93 -0.38 6.09
CA ARG A 50 0.33 -1.10 6.39
C ARG A 50 0.94 -0.70 7.74
N GLY A 51 0.53 0.44 8.30
CA GLY A 51 1.03 0.96 9.56
C GLY A 51 2.18 1.99 9.45
N TYR A 52 2.75 2.18 8.27
CA TYR A 52 3.82 3.15 8.08
C TYR A 52 3.34 4.59 7.80
N ARG A 53 2.13 4.76 7.23
CA ARG A 53 1.62 6.08 6.86
C ARG A 53 1.06 6.82 8.06
N LYS A 54 1.79 7.79 8.56
CA LYS A 54 1.34 8.74 9.59
C LYS A 54 1.03 10.12 9.01
N LEU A 55 1.79 10.54 7.99
CA LEU A 55 1.63 11.82 7.32
C LEU A 55 1.05 11.59 5.93
N THR A 56 -0.06 12.27 5.63
CA THR A 56 -0.80 12.08 4.38
C THR A 56 -0.87 13.37 3.58
N ALA A 57 -0.69 13.25 2.26
CA ALA A 57 -1.13 14.26 1.31
C ALA A 57 -2.67 14.27 1.22
N LYS A 58 -3.26 15.27 0.58
CA LYS A 58 -4.67 15.23 0.18
C LYS A 58 -4.86 14.11 -0.85
N ALA A 59 -5.81 13.20 -0.62
CA ALA A 59 -6.18 12.10 -1.49
C ALA A 59 -5.00 11.22 -2.01
N PRO A 60 -4.16 10.63 -1.13
CA PRO A 60 -3.09 9.77 -1.57
C PRO A 60 -3.65 8.47 -2.16
N ILE A 61 -2.95 7.89 -3.14
CA ILE A 61 -3.24 6.54 -3.60
C ILE A 61 -3.13 5.54 -2.43
N THR A 62 -4.02 4.54 -2.39
CA THR A 62 -3.94 3.51 -1.35
C THR A 62 -2.76 2.58 -1.60
N GLU A 63 -2.14 2.09 -0.54
CA GLU A 63 -0.95 1.23 -0.59
C GLU A 63 -1.20 -0.05 -1.41
N THR A 64 -2.37 -0.68 -1.23
CA THR A 64 -2.73 -1.88 -1.99
C THR A 64 -2.89 -1.61 -3.48
N LEU A 65 -3.42 -0.43 -3.87
CA LEU A 65 -3.54 -0.05 -5.26
C LEU A 65 -2.18 0.27 -5.86
N ALA A 66 -1.33 1.00 -5.15
CA ALA A 66 0.05 1.27 -5.58
C ALA A 66 0.84 -0.02 -5.79
N ALA A 67 0.76 -0.95 -4.84
CA ALA A 67 1.36 -2.28 -4.96
C ALA A 67 0.84 -3.05 -6.18
N ALA A 68 -0.48 -3.08 -6.41
CA ALA A 68 -1.08 -3.75 -7.55
C ALA A 68 -0.62 -3.15 -8.88
N LEU A 69 -0.56 -1.82 -8.99
CA LEU A 69 -0.08 -1.14 -10.19
C LEU A 69 1.39 -1.45 -10.46
N LEU A 70 2.25 -1.48 -9.43
CA LEU A 70 3.65 -1.89 -9.56
C LEU A 70 3.77 -3.33 -10.05
N MET A 71 2.97 -4.26 -9.55
CA MET A 71 2.95 -5.66 -9.99
C MET A 71 2.48 -5.84 -11.43
N LEU A 72 1.67 -4.92 -11.96
CA LEU A 72 1.26 -4.92 -13.37
C LEU A 72 2.34 -4.40 -14.31
N THR A 73 3.37 -3.72 -13.80
CA THR A 73 4.51 -3.31 -14.60
C THR A 73 5.53 -4.44 -14.72
N PRO A 74 6.36 -4.49 -15.78
CA PRO A 74 7.49 -5.42 -15.88
C PRO A 74 8.71 -4.98 -15.04
N TRP A 75 8.55 -4.00 -14.14
CA TRP A 75 9.62 -3.53 -13.27
C TRP A 75 10.14 -4.65 -12.35
N LYS A 76 11.45 -4.64 -12.13
CA LYS A 76 12.15 -5.53 -11.19
C LYS A 76 13.15 -4.73 -10.36
N LYS A 77 13.54 -5.24 -9.21
CA LYS A 77 14.39 -4.56 -8.21
C LYS A 77 15.77 -4.11 -8.70
N ASP A 78 16.24 -4.65 -9.82
CA ASP A 78 17.50 -4.30 -10.48
C ASP A 78 17.35 -3.18 -11.53
N ARG A 79 16.12 -2.71 -11.76
CA ARG A 79 15.80 -1.65 -12.72
C ARG A 79 15.39 -0.37 -11.99
N ILE A 80 15.67 0.76 -12.61
CA ILE A 80 15.25 2.06 -12.10
C ILE A 80 13.74 2.15 -12.05
N LEU A 81 13.22 2.60 -10.91
CA LEU A 81 11.85 3.09 -10.73
C LEU A 81 11.91 4.57 -10.40
N ALA A 82 11.11 5.37 -11.09
CA ALA A 82 11.01 6.80 -10.88
C ALA A 82 9.58 7.21 -10.58
N ASP A 83 9.41 8.03 -9.53
CA ASP A 83 8.14 8.67 -9.16
C ASP A 83 8.37 10.18 -8.95
N PRO A 84 8.20 11.01 -10.01
CA PRO A 84 8.45 12.46 -9.93
C PRO A 84 7.32 13.26 -9.27
N PHE A 85 6.22 12.63 -8.87
CA PHE A 85 5.12 13.21 -8.10
C PHE A 85 4.81 12.36 -6.89
N CYS A 86 5.84 12.06 -6.08
CA CYS A 86 5.75 11.01 -5.08
C CYS A 86 4.82 11.35 -3.90
N GLY A 87 4.50 12.62 -3.67
CA GLY A 87 3.70 13.04 -2.54
C GLY A 87 4.26 12.48 -1.23
N SER A 88 3.44 11.74 -0.48
CA SER A 88 3.86 11.06 0.75
C SER A 88 4.63 9.74 0.54
N GLY A 89 5.06 9.44 -0.70
CA GLY A 89 5.99 8.35 -1.03
C GLY A 89 5.37 6.98 -1.27
N THR A 90 4.08 6.86 -1.53
CA THR A 90 3.39 5.56 -1.55
C THR A 90 3.97 4.58 -2.57
N PHE A 91 4.13 4.98 -3.84
CA PHE A 91 4.72 4.09 -4.87
C PHE A 91 6.14 3.70 -4.53
N ALA A 92 6.97 4.66 -4.14
CA ALA A 92 8.37 4.41 -3.80
C ALA A 92 8.51 3.46 -2.61
N ILE A 93 7.68 3.61 -1.57
CA ILE A 93 7.71 2.76 -0.39
C ILE A 93 7.23 1.34 -0.74
N GLU A 94 6.11 1.18 -1.45
CA GLU A 94 5.63 -0.16 -1.85
C GLU A 94 6.64 -0.86 -2.78
N ALA A 95 7.28 -0.13 -3.70
CA ALA A 95 8.35 -0.66 -4.53
C ALA A 95 9.58 -1.12 -3.71
N ALA A 96 9.97 -0.33 -2.70
CA ALA A 96 11.07 -0.67 -1.81
C ALA A 96 10.77 -1.91 -0.96
N LEU A 97 9.54 -2.04 -0.44
CA LEU A 97 9.08 -3.24 0.27
C LEU A 97 9.15 -4.49 -0.64
N MET A 98 8.69 -4.37 -1.90
CA MET A 98 8.80 -5.45 -2.89
C MET A 98 10.26 -5.79 -3.22
N ALA A 99 11.11 -4.78 -3.45
CA ALA A 99 12.51 -4.98 -3.76
C ALA A 99 13.27 -5.68 -2.62
N ALA A 100 12.89 -5.39 -1.38
CA ALA A 100 13.45 -6.01 -0.18
C ALA A 100 12.81 -7.37 0.17
N SER A 101 11.83 -7.85 -0.59
CA SER A 101 11.01 -9.03 -0.23
C SER A 101 10.37 -8.91 1.16
N MET A 102 10.01 -7.72 1.56
CA MET A 102 9.46 -7.40 2.87
C MET A 102 7.93 -7.51 2.83
N ALA A 103 7.38 -8.47 3.56
CA ALA A 103 5.95 -8.70 3.60
C ALA A 103 5.20 -7.51 4.23
N PRO A 104 4.18 -6.94 3.55
CA PRO A 104 3.48 -5.74 4.03
C PRO A 104 2.63 -5.99 5.28
N GLY A 105 2.46 -7.26 5.68
CA GLY A 105 1.72 -7.68 6.87
C GLY A 105 2.52 -7.75 8.16
N LEU A 106 3.86 -7.62 8.12
CA LEU A 106 4.73 -7.85 9.26
C LEU A 106 4.46 -6.92 10.46
N LYS A 107 4.11 -5.67 10.19
CA LYS A 107 3.91 -4.64 11.24
C LYS A 107 2.44 -4.43 11.62
N ARG A 108 1.53 -5.32 11.21
CA ARG A 108 0.10 -5.21 11.51
C ARG A 108 -0.42 -6.43 12.22
N SER A 109 -1.58 -6.30 12.89
CA SER A 109 -2.38 -7.40 13.39
C SER A 109 -3.50 -7.78 12.41
N PHE A 110 -4.00 -8.99 12.53
CA PHE A 110 -5.13 -9.53 11.78
C PHE A 110 -6.23 -9.97 12.74
N GLN A 111 -7.48 -9.85 12.34
CA GLN A 111 -8.63 -10.25 13.16
C GLN A 111 -8.55 -11.74 13.54
N ALA A 112 -8.16 -12.58 12.59
CA ALA A 112 -8.06 -14.01 12.79
C ALA A 112 -6.97 -14.43 13.81
N GLN A 113 -6.06 -13.55 14.22
CA GLN A 113 -5.10 -13.85 15.30
C GLN A 113 -5.79 -14.08 16.66
N GLN A 114 -7.01 -13.55 16.83
CA GLN A 114 -7.80 -13.75 18.05
C GLN A 114 -8.54 -15.09 18.07
N TRP A 115 -8.53 -15.86 16.96
CA TRP A 115 -9.29 -17.09 16.79
C TRP A 115 -8.46 -18.33 17.12
N GLY A 116 -7.93 -18.39 18.35
CA GLY A 116 -7.05 -19.47 18.77
C GLY A 116 -7.67 -20.89 18.70
N ASN A 117 -9.01 -20.95 18.64
CA ASN A 117 -9.76 -22.21 18.42
C ASN A 117 -9.76 -22.68 16.95
N LEU A 118 -9.51 -21.77 15.98
CA LEU A 118 -9.49 -22.07 14.55
C LEU A 118 -8.07 -22.06 13.99
N VAL A 119 -7.24 -21.10 14.44
CA VAL A 119 -5.86 -20.93 13.96
C VAL A 119 -4.93 -20.89 15.16
N PRO A 120 -4.09 -21.92 15.37
CA PRO A 120 -3.12 -21.92 16.44
C PRO A 120 -2.18 -20.70 16.39
N GLY A 121 -1.82 -20.16 17.56
CA GLY A 121 -0.89 -19.03 17.66
C GLY A 121 0.48 -19.31 17.06
N SER A 122 0.95 -20.56 17.06
CA SER A 122 2.18 -20.99 16.41
C SER A 122 2.19 -20.69 14.91
N CYS A 123 1.08 -20.92 14.19
CA CYS A 123 1.00 -20.64 12.76
C CYS A 123 1.29 -19.16 12.43
N TRP A 124 0.85 -18.25 13.30
CA TRP A 124 1.13 -16.82 13.13
C TRP A 124 2.59 -16.48 13.43
N LYS A 125 3.19 -17.15 14.40
CA LYS A 125 4.60 -17.01 14.74
C LYS A 125 5.46 -17.51 13.58
N ASP A 126 5.23 -18.73 13.15
CA ASP A 126 5.98 -19.40 12.07
C ASP A 126 5.90 -18.58 10.76
N ALA A 127 4.71 -18.10 10.39
CA ALA A 127 4.52 -17.26 9.19
C ALA A 127 5.25 -15.90 9.29
N ARG A 128 5.37 -15.33 10.49
CA ARG A 128 6.14 -14.08 10.68
C ARG A 128 7.63 -14.32 10.64
N GLU A 129 8.11 -15.42 11.23
CA GLU A 129 9.52 -15.81 11.18
C GLU A 129 9.94 -16.10 9.73
N GLU A 130 9.16 -16.89 8.98
CA GLU A 130 9.39 -17.12 7.55
C GLU A 130 9.43 -15.80 6.76
N ALA A 131 8.46 -14.90 6.98
CA ALA A 131 8.42 -13.62 6.28
C ALA A 131 9.61 -12.71 6.65
N GLN A 132 10.16 -12.81 7.87
CA GLN A 132 11.36 -12.08 8.29
C GLN A 132 12.63 -12.67 7.64
N ASP A 133 12.73 -13.98 7.56
CA ASP A 133 13.87 -14.68 6.95
C ASP A 133 13.99 -14.42 5.44
N LEU A 134 12.86 -14.14 4.79
CA LEU A 134 12.80 -13.79 3.36
C LEU A 134 13.27 -12.36 3.06
N ILE A 135 13.45 -11.50 4.06
CA ILE A 135 13.89 -10.11 3.84
C ILE A 135 15.30 -10.10 3.25
N CYS A 136 15.43 -9.52 2.08
CA CYS A 136 16.68 -9.39 1.37
C CYS A 136 16.84 -7.96 0.82
N LEU A 137 17.61 -7.13 1.52
CA LEU A 137 17.84 -5.75 1.11
C LEU A 137 18.70 -5.69 -0.16
N PRO A 138 18.28 -5.00 -1.22
CA PRO A 138 19.11 -4.80 -2.41
C PRO A 138 20.35 -3.95 -2.08
N LYS A 139 21.51 -4.34 -2.62
CA LYS A 139 22.79 -3.62 -2.42
C LYS A 139 22.79 -2.25 -3.09
N ASN A 140 22.18 -2.14 -4.27
CA ASN A 140 22.09 -0.91 -5.06
C ASN A 140 20.64 -0.58 -5.35
N PRO A 141 19.95 0.11 -4.43
CA PRO A 141 18.55 0.49 -4.64
C PRO A 141 18.43 1.48 -5.80
N GLN A 142 17.49 1.23 -6.69
CA GLN A 142 17.25 2.00 -7.92
C GLN A 142 15.87 2.67 -7.89
N ILE A 143 15.45 3.16 -6.72
CA ILE A 143 14.14 3.82 -6.54
C ILE A 143 14.36 5.31 -6.31
N TRP A 144 13.82 6.12 -7.21
CA TRP A 144 13.96 7.57 -7.22
C TRP A 144 12.58 8.22 -7.05
N ALA A 145 12.45 9.06 -6.05
CA ALA A 145 11.20 9.72 -5.74
C ALA A 145 11.43 11.22 -5.56
N SER A 146 10.64 12.03 -6.23
CA SER A 146 10.73 13.48 -6.08
C SER A 146 9.34 14.13 -6.00
N ASP A 147 9.32 15.30 -5.44
CA ASP A 147 8.16 16.18 -5.38
C ASP A 147 8.65 17.63 -5.29
N ILE A 148 7.90 18.56 -5.85
CA ILE A 148 8.20 19.99 -5.75
C ILE A 148 8.00 20.51 -4.32
N ASP A 149 7.08 19.88 -3.58
CA ASP A 149 6.77 20.25 -2.19
C ASP A 149 7.74 19.57 -1.21
N GLY A 150 8.60 20.39 -0.58
CA GLY A 150 9.53 19.92 0.43
C GLY A 150 8.87 19.28 1.66
N ALA A 151 7.65 19.69 2.03
CA ALA A 151 6.91 19.08 3.13
C ALA A 151 6.47 17.65 2.77
N MET A 152 6.09 17.42 1.52
CA MET A 152 5.79 16.06 1.03
C MET A 152 7.01 15.16 1.04
N ILE A 153 8.18 15.67 0.65
CA ILE A 153 9.44 14.90 0.73
C ILE A 153 9.80 14.53 2.17
N GLN A 154 9.59 15.44 3.13
CA GLN A 154 9.79 15.12 4.54
C GLN A 154 8.82 14.04 5.02
N ALA A 155 7.55 14.16 4.67
CA ALA A 155 6.53 13.15 4.97
C ALA A 155 6.87 11.78 4.35
N ALA A 156 7.32 11.77 3.08
CA ALA A 156 7.72 10.55 2.39
C ALA A 156 8.91 9.86 3.05
N ARG A 157 9.93 10.62 3.46
CA ARG A 157 11.10 10.09 4.22
C ARG A 157 10.69 9.48 5.55
N GLU A 158 9.83 10.17 6.31
CA GLU A 158 9.36 9.67 7.60
C GLU A 158 8.50 8.40 7.42
N ASN A 159 7.61 8.37 6.44
CA ASN A 159 6.83 7.18 6.12
C ASN A 159 7.74 6.01 5.70
N ALA A 160 8.76 6.26 4.87
CA ALA A 160 9.73 5.24 4.45
C ALA A 160 10.54 4.71 5.65
N ARG A 161 10.95 5.60 6.57
CA ARG A 161 11.63 5.23 7.82
C ARG A 161 10.74 4.33 8.69
N LEU A 162 9.46 4.67 8.83
CA LEU A 162 8.50 3.85 9.57
C LEU A 162 8.26 2.50 8.89
N ALA A 163 8.31 2.45 7.56
CA ALA A 163 8.27 1.22 6.80
C ALA A 163 9.55 0.38 6.98
N GLY A 164 10.70 1.02 7.25
CA GLY A 164 12.02 0.40 7.38
C GLY A 164 12.73 0.24 6.03
N VAL A 165 12.44 1.13 5.07
CA VAL A 165 12.97 1.07 3.69
C VAL A 165 13.52 2.41 3.19
N ASP A 166 13.70 3.38 4.08
CA ASP A 166 14.19 4.73 3.74
C ASP A 166 15.55 4.72 3.04
N GLN A 167 16.44 3.82 3.42
CA GLN A 167 17.75 3.61 2.79
C GLN A 167 17.69 3.06 1.35
N LEU A 168 16.52 2.58 0.92
CA LEU A 168 16.32 2.01 -0.42
C LEU A 168 15.78 3.03 -1.42
N ILE A 169 15.49 4.27 -0.99
CA ILE A 169 14.80 5.27 -1.80
C ILE A 169 15.60 6.57 -1.81
N HIS A 170 15.85 7.08 -3.01
CA HIS A 170 16.48 8.38 -3.23
C HIS A 170 15.41 9.47 -3.31
N PHE A 171 15.15 10.14 -2.18
CA PHE A 171 14.20 11.25 -2.13
C PHE A 171 14.86 12.58 -2.45
N ARG A 172 14.28 13.35 -3.38
CA ARG A 172 14.71 14.71 -3.73
C ARG A 172 13.54 15.67 -3.79
N ARG A 173 13.73 16.90 -3.31
CA ARG A 173 12.84 18.00 -3.66
C ARG A 173 13.27 18.49 -5.04
N GLN A 174 12.41 18.36 -6.05
CA GLN A 174 12.75 18.65 -7.44
C GLN A 174 11.48 18.90 -8.24
N ASP A 175 11.53 19.88 -9.15
CA ASP A 175 10.50 20.06 -10.16
C ASP A 175 10.59 18.94 -11.19
N VAL A 176 9.45 18.50 -11.73
CA VAL A 176 9.39 17.46 -12.77
C VAL A 176 10.11 17.87 -14.04
N ALA A 177 10.13 19.17 -14.36
CA ALA A 177 10.86 19.71 -15.52
C ALA A 177 12.39 19.55 -15.39
N GLU A 178 12.89 19.43 -14.16
CA GLU A 178 14.31 19.21 -13.85
C GLU A 178 14.62 17.76 -13.46
N PHE A 179 13.61 16.88 -13.56
CA PHE A 179 13.74 15.50 -13.10
C PHE A 179 14.84 14.77 -13.86
N THR A 180 15.79 14.18 -13.15
CA THR A 180 16.89 13.38 -13.69
C THR A 180 17.10 12.14 -12.85
N HIS A 181 17.48 11.05 -13.51
CA HIS A 181 17.91 9.81 -12.89
C HIS A 181 19.22 9.30 -13.53
N PRO A 182 20.03 8.49 -12.83
CA PRO A 182 21.39 8.16 -13.27
C PRO A 182 21.49 7.11 -14.37
N GLY A 183 20.39 6.54 -14.85
CA GLY A 183 20.42 5.44 -15.83
C GLY A 183 19.78 5.80 -17.15
N GLN A 184 20.02 4.96 -18.17
CA GLN A 184 19.44 5.14 -19.50
C GLN A 184 18.01 4.58 -19.63
N TYR A 185 17.64 3.56 -18.82
CA TYR A 185 16.37 2.86 -18.90
C TYR A 185 15.77 2.66 -17.51
N GLY A 186 14.49 2.93 -17.39
CA GLY A 186 13.76 2.79 -16.14
C GLY A 186 12.26 2.71 -16.35
N PHE A 187 11.54 2.64 -15.25
CA PHE A 187 10.08 2.66 -15.19
C PHE A 187 9.63 3.92 -14.48
N LEU A 188 8.77 4.68 -15.12
CA LEU A 188 8.12 5.83 -14.51
C LEU A 188 6.73 5.39 -14.05
N VAL A 189 6.53 5.36 -12.73
CA VAL A 189 5.26 4.98 -12.11
C VAL A 189 4.89 6.06 -11.13
N THR A 190 3.86 6.82 -11.45
CA THR A 190 3.52 8.02 -10.70
C THR A 190 2.02 8.30 -10.73
N ASN A 191 1.53 9.08 -9.76
CA ASN A 191 0.18 9.60 -9.70
C ASN A 191 0.23 11.13 -9.80
N PRO A 192 0.34 11.68 -11.01
CA PRO A 192 0.45 13.13 -11.21
C PRO A 192 -0.86 13.83 -10.82
N PRO A 193 -0.82 15.13 -10.49
CA PRO A 193 -2.03 15.92 -10.25
C PRO A 193 -2.91 15.93 -11.49
N TYR A 194 -4.22 15.81 -11.30
CA TYR A 194 -5.22 15.76 -12.39
C TYR A 194 -6.19 16.96 -12.36
N GLY A 195 -5.83 18.01 -11.63
CA GLY A 195 -6.54 19.29 -11.67
C GLY A 195 -7.86 19.30 -10.91
N GLU A 196 -7.86 18.88 -9.67
CA GLU A 196 -9.02 19.05 -8.77
C GLU A 196 -9.33 20.52 -8.47
N ARG A 197 -8.33 21.42 -8.61
CA ARG A 197 -8.47 22.86 -8.43
C ARG A 197 -8.37 23.59 -9.75
N LEU A 198 -9.10 24.71 -9.87
CA LEU A 198 -9.09 25.56 -11.07
C LEU A 198 -7.66 26.06 -11.42
N GLU A 199 -6.88 26.48 -10.42
CA GLU A 199 -5.48 26.92 -10.56
C GLU A 199 -4.52 25.82 -11.03
N GLU A 200 -4.81 24.57 -10.68
CA GLU A 200 -4.02 23.41 -11.13
C GLU A 200 -4.28 23.10 -12.61
N LYS A 201 -5.52 23.34 -13.10
CA LYS A 201 -5.90 23.03 -14.49
C LYS A 201 -5.13 23.82 -15.53
N GLU A 202 -4.79 25.08 -15.24
CA GLU A 202 -4.04 25.94 -16.17
C GLU A 202 -2.59 25.46 -16.36
N ASN A 203 -1.98 24.88 -15.33
CA ASN A 203 -0.60 24.40 -15.35
C ASN A 203 -0.43 22.96 -15.84
N LEU A 204 -1.52 22.19 -15.91
CA LEU A 204 -1.48 20.76 -16.30
C LEU A 204 -0.83 20.51 -17.68
N PRO A 205 -1.15 21.26 -18.75
CA PRO A 205 -0.57 21.01 -20.06
C PRO A 205 0.96 21.13 -20.07
N GLY A 206 1.50 22.13 -19.35
CA GLY A 206 2.95 22.34 -19.21
C GLY A 206 3.62 21.20 -18.43
N LEU A 207 2.98 20.79 -17.35
CA LEU A 207 3.45 19.70 -16.49
C LEU A 207 3.50 18.36 -17.23
N TYR A 208 2.44 18.00 -17.97
CA TYR A 208 2.40 16.77 -18.77
C TYR A 208 3.35 16.82 -19.98
N LYS A 209 3.57 18.02 -20.54
CA LYS A 209 4.58 18.22 -21.59
C LYS A 209 5.99 17.94 -21.04
N ALA A 210 6.35 18.54 -19.90
CA ALA A 210 7.64 18.31 -19.25
C ALA A 210 7.85 16.81 -18.94
N LEU A 211 6.83 16.14 -18.38
CA LEU A 211 6.86 14.69 -18.14
C LEU A 211 7.03 13.88 -19.43
N GLY A 212 6.46 14.35 -20.56
CA GLY A 212 6.57 13.70 -21.86
C GLY A 212 7.91 13.93 -22.57
N GLU A 213 8.57 15.05 -22.32
CA GLU A 213 9.89 15.36 -22.86
C GLU A 213 10.98 14.51 -22.22
N ASP A 214 10.89 14.23 -20.93
CA ASP A 214 11.80 13.29 -20.25
C ASP A 214 11.66 11.86 -20.80
N ARG A 215 10.46 11.44 -21.23
CA ARG A 215 10.21 10.14 -21.90
C ARG A 215 10.97 9.96 -23.21
N LYS A 216 11.32 11.04 -23.92
CA LYS A 216 12.08 10.97 -25.18
C LYS A 216 13.55 10.64 -24.96
N SER A 217 14.06 10.88 -23.76
CA SER A 217 15.43 10.52 -23.37
C SER A 217 15.55 9.05 -22.92
N VAL A 218 14.46 8.30 -22.89
CA VAL A 218 14.36 6.93 -22.37
C VAL A 218 14.04 5.90 -23.49
N VAL A 219 14.02 6.30 -24.75
CA VAL A 219 13.87 5.39 -25.92
C VAL A 219 15.23 4.99 -26.50
#